data_6c71611cf9c5b88f5993c81b88950743
#
_entry.id   6c71611cf9c5b88f5993c81b88950743
#
_cell.length_a   1.000
_cell.length_b   1.000
_cell.length_c   1.000
_cell.angle_alpha   90.00
_cell.angle_beta   90.00
_cell.angle_gamma   90.00
#
_symmetry.space_group_name_H-M   'P 1'
#
loop_
_entity.id
_entity.type
_entity.pdbx_description
1 polymer ?
#
loop_
_entity_poly.entity_id
_entity_poly.type
_entity_poly.pdbx_seq_one_letter_code
_entity_poly.pdbx_strand_id
1 'polypeptide(L)'
;GLIAFNGGLHIRSCVQGDTWISLGRYWTGEKALHKVYPNLLTSDIPFAQDCVGDQFFMRDDTVWLLSTETGEVMDMEVELDEFLEISIEDPVEYLAMEPLVHHLDSEGALELGHLVHVVPGLSLDLGDDTAYHIDSLPVDKRLDWLKDFFNEHREKA
;
A
#
# COMPACT_ATOMS: atom_id res chain seq x y z
N GLY A 1 -0.08 12.40 10.33
CA GLY A 1 0.27 11.07 9.87
C GLY A 1 1.40 10.44 10.68
N LEU A 2 1.57 9.18 10.50
CA LEU A 2 2.56 8.40 11.23
C LEU A 2 3.23 7.42 10.28
N ILE A 3 4.58 7.40 10.29
CA ILE A 3 5.35 6.37 9.60
C ILE A 3 5.93 5.44 10.66
N ALA A 4 5.54 4.18 10.60
CA ALA A 4 5.95 3.16 11.57
C ALA A 4 6.78 2.07 10.89
N PHE A 5 7.56 1.34 11.67
CA PHE A 5 8.35 0.18 11.22
C PHE A 5 9.28 0.52 10.05
N ASN A 6 9.98 1.65 10.15
CA ASN A 6 10.94 2.13 9.13
C ASN A 6 10.32 2.32 7.73
N GLY A 7 9.01 2.54 7.65
CA GLY A 7 8.28 2.68 6.39
C GLY A 7 7.40 1.48 6.05
N GLY A 8 7.27 0.52 6.98
CA GLY A 8 6.40 -0.65 6.78
C GLY A 8 4.91 -0.34 6.89
N LEU A 9 4.56 0.75 7.55
CA LEU A 9 3.18 1.22 7.67
C LEU A 9 3.15 2.74 7.63
N HIS A 10 2.40 3.30 6.68
CA HIS A 10 2.15 4.73 6.55
C HIS A 10 0.70 5.00 6.91
N ILE A 11 0.46 5.61 8.07
CA ILE A 11 -0.88 6.01 8.50
C ILE A 11 -1.10 7.46 8.07
N ARG A 12 -2.16 7.71 7.31
CA ARG A 12 -2.45 9.01 6.72
C ARG A 12 -2.96 10.00 7.75
N SER A 13 -2.64 11.27 7.50
CA SER A 13 -3.07 12.38 8.34
C SER A 13 -4.50 12.81 7.96
N CYS A 14 -5.33 13.02 8.99
CA CYS A 14 -6.67 13.60 8.82
C CYS A 14 -6.63 15.14 8.78
N VAL A 15 -5.46 15.75 8.99
CA VAL A 15 -5.28 17.20 8.90
C VAL A 15 -5.43 17.64 7.44
N GLN A 16 -6.02 18.80 7.23
CA GLN A 16 -6.19 19.36 5.88
C GLN A 16 -4.84 19.53 5.18
N GLY A 17 -4.78 19.14 3.93
CA GLY A 17 -3.59 19.21 3.09
C GLY A 17 -3.73 18.30 1.90
N ASP A 18 -2.91 18.54 0.88
CA ASP A 18 -2.86 17.73 -0.32
C ASP A 18 -1.44 17.24 -0.56
N THR A 19 -1.00 16.32 0.29
CA THR A 19 0.32 15.73 0.24
C THR A 19 0.24 14.21 0.23
N TRP A 20 1.39 13.56 0.00
CA TRP A 20 1.50 12.11 -0.03
C TRP A 20 1.04 11.39 1.26
N ILE A 21 0.93 12.11 2.38
CA ILE A 21 0.47 11.55 3.66
C ILE A 21 -0.95 12.00 4.02
N SER A 22 -1.61 12.80 3.18
CA SER A 22 -2.95 13.33 3.48
C SER A 22 -4.04 12.31 3.12
N LEU A 23 -4.92 12.02 4.07
CA LEU A 23 -6.07 11.14 3.85
C LEU A 23 -6.98 11.69 2.74
N GLY A 24 -7.29 12.98 2.77
CA GLY A 24 -8.19 13.61 1.80
C GLY A 24 -7.75 13.43 0.35
N ARG A 25 -6.44 13.46 0.08
CA ARG A 25 -5.89 13.28 -1.27
C ARG A 25 -6.33 11.96 -1.90
N TYR A 26 -6.35 10.87 -1.13
CA TYR A 26 -6.59 9.51 -1.62
C TYR A 26 -8.02 9.01 -1.37
N TRP A 27 -8.80 9.76 -0.61
CA TRP A 27 -10.18 9.40 -0.29
C TRP A 27 -11.20 10.23 -1.08
N THR A 28 -11.09 11.55 -1.06
CA THR A 28 -12.07 12.48 -1.66
C THR A 28 -11.47 13.38 -2.74
N GLY A 29 -10.15 13.45 -2.85
CA GLY A 29 -9.43 14.30 -3.78
C GLY A 29 -9.34 13.75 -5.19
N GLU A 30 -8.53 14.40 -6.01
CA GLU A 30 -8.34 14.01 -7.42
C GLU A 30 -7.68 12.64 -7.56
N LYS A 31 -6.86 12.25 -6.59
CA LYS A 31 -6.17 10.96 -6.56
C LYS A 31 -6.91 9.91 -5.73
N ALA A 32 -8.21 10.09 -5.50
CA ALA A 32 -9.02 9.14 -4.74
C ALA A 32 -8.92 7.74 -5.34
N LEU A 33 -8.62 6.77 -4.49
CA LEU A 33 -8.37 5.39 -4.92
C LEU A 33 -9.59 4.73 -5.54
N HIS A 34 -10.81 5.06 -5.08
CA HIS A 34 -12.04 4.51 -5.65
C HIS A 34 -12.28 4.91 -7.11
N LYS A 35 -11.60 5.96 -7.60
CA LYS A 35 -11.65 6.35 -9.02
C LYS A 35 -10.85 5.42 -9.92
N VAL A 36 -9.91 4.68 -9.34
CA VAL A 36 -9.03 3.74 -10.05
C VAL A 36 -9.48 2.30 -9.84
N TYR A 37 -9.79 1.94 -8.60
CA TYR A 37 -10.07 0.56 -8.19
C TYR A 37 -11.57 0.35 -8.00
N PRO A 38 -12.23 -0.37 -8.93
CA PRO A 38 -13.70 -0.50 -8.91
C PRO A 38 -14.26 -1.29 -7.72
N ASN A 39 -13.41 -2.08 -7.05
CA ASN A 39 -13.82 -2.81 -5.86
C ASN A 39 -13.86 -1.94 -4.59
N LEU A 40 -13.37 -0.71 -4.66
CA LEU A 40 -13.50 0.26 -3.57
C LEU A 40 -14.81 1.02 -3.68
N LEU A 41 -15.44 1.23 -2.53
CA LEU A 41 -16.61 2.10 -2.39
C LEU A 41 -16.17 3.53 -2.04
N THR A 42 -16.97 4.53 -2.40
CA THR A 42 -16.67 5.93 -2.05
C THR A 42 -16.64 6.16 -0.55
N SER A 43 -17.32 5.32 0.23
CA SER A 43 -17.34 5.36 1.69
C SER A 43 -16.17 4.64 2.36
N ASP A 44 -15.37 3.86 1.61
CA ASP A 44 -14.19 3.21 2.15
C ASP A 44 -13.13 4.26 2.50
N ILE A 45 -12.57 4.16 3.71
CA ILE A 45 -11.60 5.14 4.21
C ILE A 45 -10.19 4.57 4.11
N PRO A 46 -9.37 4.99 3.12
CA PRO A 46 -8.03 4.45 2.92
C PRO A 46 -7.03 5.08 3.91
N PHE A 47 -7.08 4.64 5.15
CA PHE A 47 -6.36 5.27 6.26
C PHE A 47 -4.86 4.99 6.28
N ALA A 48 -4.39 3.92 5.60
CA ALA A 48 -2.99 3.52 5.67
C ALA A 48 -2.55 2.76 4.42
N GLN A 49 -1.24 2.60 4.26
CA GLN A 49 -0.63 1.78 3.21
C GLN A 49 0.60 1.07 3.74
N ASP A 50 0.95 -0.04 3.11
CA ASP A 50 2.16 -0.79 3.43
C ASP A 50 3.38 -0.25 2.67
N CYS A 51 4.52 -0.94 2.79
CA CYS A 51 5.78 -0.48 2.20
C CYS A 51 5.81 -0.47 0.67
N VAL A 52 4.95 -1.24 0.01
CA VAL A 52 4.91 -1.30 -1.47
C VAL A 52 3.71 -0.57 -2.06
N GLY A 53 2.82 -0.05 -1.24
CA GLY A 53 1.67 0.75 -1.66
C GLY A 53 0.35 0.00 -1.70
N ASP A 54 0.26 -1.21 -1.17
CA ASP A 54 -1.03 -1.83 -0.92
C ASP A 54 -1.75 -1.06 0.18
N GLN A 55 -3.07 -0.99 0.10
CA GLN A 55 -3.85 -0.06 0.89
C GLN A 55 -4.67 -0.77 1.94
N PHE A 56 -4.65 -0.23 3.16
CA PHE A 56 -5.57 -0.62 4.23
C PHE A 56 -6.69 0.41 4.30
N PHE A 57 -7.92 -0.07 4.31
CA PHE A 57 -9.06 0.82 4.38
C PHE A 57 -10.11 0.31 5.38
N MET A 58 -10.88 1.25 5.94
CA MET A 58 -12.00 0.93 6.81
C MET A 58 -13.26 0.81 5.97
N ARG A 59 -13.91 -0.33 6.09
CA ARG A 59 -15.27 -0.55 5.56
C ARG A 59 -16.13 -0.99 6.73
N ASP A 60 -17.16 -0.19 7.03
CA ASP A 60 -17.91 -0.32 8.28
C ASP A 60 -16.93 -0.21 9.46
N ASP A 61 -16.86 -1.17 10.33
CA ASP A 61 -16.00 -1.14 11.51
C ASP A 61 -14.77 -2.06 11.41
N THR A 62 -14.49 -2.59 10.23
CA THR A 62 -13.39 -3.54 10.03
C THR A 62 -12.35 -3.02 9.04
N VAL A 63 -11.13 -3.53 9.18
CA VAL A 63 -10.01 -3.23 8.27
C VAL A 63 -10.02 -4.20 7.10
N TRP A 64 -9.87 -3.64 5.90
CA TRP A 64 -9.77 -4.37 4.64
C TRP A 64 -8.45 -4.04 3.96
N LEU A 65 -7.98 -4.95 3.12
CA LEU A 65 -6.76 -4.78 2.33
C LEU A 65 -7.11 -4.70 0.84
N LEU A 66 -6.58 -3.69 0.16
CA LEU A 66 -6.60 -3.58 -1.30
C LEU A 66 -5.22 -3.96 -1.85
N SER A 67 -5.18 -4.98 -2.70
CA SER A 67 -4.00 -5.31 -3.49
C SER A 67 -3.96 -4.41 -4.72
N THR A 68 -3.04 -3.48 -4.76
CA THR A 68 -3.02 -2.43 -5.79
C THR A 68 -2.59 -2.93 -7.18
N GLU A 69 -1.88 -4.04 -7.27
CA GLU A 69 -1.55 -4.65 -8.56
C GLU A 69 -2.75 -5.35 -9.20
N THR A 70 -3.62 -5.98 -8.42
CA THR A 70 -4.74 -6.80 -8.92
C THR A 70 -6.10 -6.13 -8.76
N GLY A 71 -6.23 -5.16 -7.86
CA GLY A 71 -7.50 -4.53 -7.50
C GLY A 71 -8.38 -5.38 -6.59
N GLU A 72 -7.90 -6.54 -6.14
CA GLU A 72 -8.64 -7.40 -5.22
C GLU A 72 -8.71 -6.79 -3.83
N VAL A 73 -9.84 -6.96 -3.15
CA VAL A 73 -10.05 -6.53 -1.78
C VAL A 73 -10.29 -7.74 -0.88
N MET A 74 -9.78 -7.67 0.34
CA MET A 74 -9.88 -8.74 1.31
C MET A 74 -10.28 -8.18 2.67
N ASP A 75 -11.32 -8.74 3.27
CA ASP A 75 -11.68 -8.46 4.67
C ASP A 75 -10.62 -9.10 5.59
N MET A 76 -9.96 -8.30 6.39
CA MET A 76 -8.97 -8.79 7.33
C MET A 76 -9.59 -9.32 8.64
N GLU A 77 -10.90 -9.17 8.79
CA GLU A 77 -11.69 -9.70 9.91
C GLU A 77 -11.22 -9.18 11.27
N VAL A 78 -10.70 -7.95 11.29
CA VAL A 78 -10.22 -7.29 12.51
C VAL A 78 -10.73 -5.86 12.56
N GLU A 79 -10.93 -5.35 13.78
CA GLU A 79 -11.15 -3.92 14.01
C GLU A 79 -9.81 -3.18 14.01
N LEU A 80 -9.84 -1.85 13.99
CA LEU A 80 -8.63 -1.04 13.88
C LEU A 80 -7.63 -1.28 15.03
N ASP A 81 -8.12 -1.38 16.26
CA ASP A 81 -7.27 -1.61 17.43
C ASP A 81 -6.54 -2.95 17.36
N GLU A 82 -7.24 -4.01 16.96
CA GLU A 82 -6.65 -5.34 16.76
C GLU A 82 -5.64 -5.34 15.60
N PHE A 83 -5.97 -4.64 14.49
CA PHE A 83 -5.04 -4.46 13.38
C PHE A 83 -3.72 -3.83 13.86
N LEU A 84 -3.80 -2.79 14.68
CA LEU A 84 -2.61 -2.11 15.20
C LEU A 84 -1.83 -3.01 16.18
N GLU A 85 -2.52 -3.75 17.03
CA GLU A 85 -1.88 -4.69 17.96
C GLU A 85 -1.10 -5.79 17.23
N ILE A 86 -1.71 -6.42 16.22
CA ILE A 86 -1.05 -7.46 15.43
C ILE A 86 0.13 -6.88 14.65
N SER A 87 -0.03 -5.66 14.11
CA SER A 87 1.05 -4.97 13.40
C SER A 87 2.27 -4.72 14.29
N ILE A 88 2.04 -4.41 15.57
CA ILE A 88 3.12 -4.22 16.55
C ILE A 88 3.78 -5.56 16.92
N GLU A 89 3.00 -6.61 17.08
CA GLU A 89 3.51 -7.93 17.48
C GLU A 89 4.37 -8.59 16.40
N ASP A 90 3.93 -8.50 15.13
CA ASP A 90 4.60 -9.16 14.02
C ASP A 90 4.50 -8.31 12.74
N PRO A 91 5.21 -7.18 12.67
CA PRO A 91 5.07 -6.26 11.55
C PRO A 91 5.56 -6.85 10.23
N VAL A 92 6.64 -7.59 10.20
CA VAL A 92 7.24 -8.11 8.96
C VAL A 92 6.29 -9.06 8.24
N GLU A 93 5.74 -10.02 8.95
CA GLU A 93 4.81 -11.01 8.39
C GLU A 93 3.45 -10.36 8.08
N TYR A 94 2.88 -9.69 9.08
CA TYR A 94 1.51 -9.15 8.98
C TYR A 94 1.37 -8.04 7.94
N LEU A 95 2.39 -7.19 7.82
CA LEU A 95 2.40 -6.05 6.89
C LEU A 95 3.18 -6.34 5.60
N ALA A 96 3.55 -7.60 5.37
CA ALA A 96 4.28 -8.02 4.15
C ALA A 96 5.53 -7.17 3.88
N MET A 97 6.39 -7.01 4.88
CA MET A 97 7.53 -6.09 4.84
C MET A 97 8.80 -6.68 4.21
N GLU A 98 8.78 -7.89 3.65
CA GLU A 98 9.98 -8.48 3.03
C GLU A 98 10.69 -7.58 2.03
N PRO A 99 9.98 -6.88 1.12
CA PRO A 99 10.64 -5.96 0.19
C PRO A 99 11.36 -4.80 0.90
N LEU A 100 10.78 -4.29 1.99
CA LEU A 100 11.41 -3.24 2.78
C LEU A 100 12.65 -3.77 3.52
N VAL A 101 12.57 -4.95 4.11
CA VAL A 101 13.74 -5.58 4.78
C VAL A 101 14.89 -5.73 3.77
N HIS A 102 14.59 -6.20 2.56
CA HIS A 102 15.59 -6.29 1.50
C HIS A 102 16.19 -4.92 1.14
N HIS A 103 15.35 -3.90 1.01
CA HIS A 103 15.80 -2.54 0.72
C HIS A 103 16.70 -2.00 1.83
N LEU A 104 16.32 -2.21 3.09
CA LEU A 104 17.12 -1.78 4.24
C LEU A 104 18.51 -2.43 4.25
N ASP A 105 18.58 -3.70 3.90
CA ASP A 105 19.85 -4.46 3.88
C ASP A 105 20.75 -4.05 2.71
N SER A 106 20.19 -3.74 1.54
CA SER A 106 20.97 -3.48 0.32
C SER A 106 21.18 -2.01 0.03
N GLU A 107 20.20 -1.15 0.32
CA GLU A 107 20.20 0.27 -0.06
C GLU A 107 20.17 1.20 1.16
N GLY A 108 19.91 0.66 2.34
CA GLY A 108 19.76 1.45 3.56
C GLY A 108 18.33 1.92 3.81
N ALA A 109 18.18 2.95 4.63
CA ALA A 109 16.89 3.45 5.07
C ALA A 109 16.04 3.95 3.89
N LEU A 110 14.74 3.70 3.97
CA LEU A 110 13.77 4.24 3.02
C LEU A 110 13.63 5.75 3.22
N GLU A 111 13.76 6.51 2.14
CA GLU A 111 13.61 7.96 2.19
C GLU A 111 12.18 8.33 2.59
N LEU A 112 12.04 9.38 3.40
CA LEU A 112 10.73 9.88 3.80
C LEU A 112 9.92 10.30 2.56
N GLY A 113 8.66 9.87 2.48
CA GLY A 113 7.81 10.13 1.32
C GLY A 113 8.00 9.18 0.17
N HIS A 114 8.75 8.09 0.38
CA HIS A 114 8.99 7.05 -0.61
C HIS A 114 8.31 5.73 -0.21
N LEU A 115 8.02 4.91 -1.23
CA LEU A 115 7.61 3.52 -1.09
C LEU A 115 8.67 2.64 -1.76
N VAL A 116 8.70 1.37 -1.39
CA VAL A 116 9.54 0.37 -2.06
C VAL A 116 8.95 0.07 -3.44
N HIS A 117 9.78 0.12 -4.45
CA HIS A 117 9.40 -0.18 -5.83
C HIS A 117 9.99 -1.53 -6.23
N VAL A 118 9.11 -2.47 -6.55
CA VAL A 118 9.49 -3.84 -6.90
C VAL A 118 9.08 -4.13 -8.34
N VAL A 119 10.04 -4.53 -9.17
CA VAL A 119 9.83 -4.87 -10.58
C VAL A 119 10.52 -6.23 -10.86
N PRO A 120 9.86 -7.16 -11.56
CA PRO A 120 8.48 -7.13 -12.05
C PRO A 120 7.45 -7.17 -10.93
N GLY A 121 6.16 -7.02 -11.29
CA GLY A 121 5.08 -6.99 -10.30
C GLY A 121 5.00 -8.27 -9.47
N LEU A 122 4.79 -8.11 -8.17
CA LEU A 122 4.75 -9.23 -7.21
C LEU A 122 3.58 -10.19 -7.44
N SER A 123 2.50 -9.72 -8.06
CA SER A 123 1.32 -10.54 -8.36
C SER A 123 1.50 -11.46 -9.57
N LEU A 124 2.58 -11.27 -10.35
CA LEU A 124 2.86 -12.10 -11.50
C LEU A 124 3.46 -13.43 -11.07
N ASP A 125 2.96 -14.52 -11.64
CA ASP A 125 3.51 -15.86 -11.42
C ASP A 125 4.63 -16.13 -12.43
N LEU A 126 5.84 -15.70 -12.07
CA LEU A 126 7.03 -15.78 -12.94
C LEU A 126 8.02 -16.89 -12.55
N GLY A 127 7.66 -17.68 -11.53
CA GLY A 127 8.52 -18.77 -11.04
C GLY A 127 9.57 -18.33 -10.02
N ASP A 128 10.20 -19.31 -9.38
CA ASP A 128 11.11 -19.09 -8.25
C ASP A 128 12.45 -18.46 -8.66
N ASP A 129 12.82 -18.55 -9.94
CA ASP A 129 14.10 -18.03 -10.46
C ASP A 129 14.01 -16.56 -10.87
N THR A 130 12.88 -15.90 -10.61
CA THR A 130 12.69 -14.50 -10.98
C THR A 130 13.59 -13.58 -10.17
N ALA A 131 14.41 -12.80 -10.86
CA ALA A 131 15.21 -11.75 -10.25
C ALA A 131 14.38 -10.47 -10.14
N TYR A 132 14.03 -10.07 -8.91
CA TYR A 132 13.35 -8.80 -8.66
C TYR A 132 14.35 -7.66 -8.51
N HIS A 133 14.03 -6.54 -9.12
CA HIS A 133 14.73 -5.29 -8.88
C HIS A 133 13.96 -4.52 -7.80
N ILE A 134 14.64 -4.20 -6.71
CA ILE A 134 14.04 -3.49 -5.56
C ILE A 134 14.74 -2.15 -5.41
N ASP A 135 13.95 -1.10 -5.44
CA ASP A 135 14.36 0.29 -5.42
C ASP A 135 13.34 1.09 -4.59
N SER A 136 13.39 2.40 -4.64
CA SER A 136 12.35 3.25 -4.03
C SER A 136 11.89 4.32 -4.99
N LEU A 137 10.64 4.73 -4.84
CA LEU A 137 10.04 5.85 -5.58
C LEU A 137 9.28 6.76 -4.62
N PRO A 138 9.16 8.05 -4.93
CA PRO A 138 8.18 8.89 -4.25
C PRO A 138 6.79 8.22 -4.25
N VAL A 139 6.03 8.40 -3.17
CA VAL A 139 4.73 7.73 -2.98
C VAL A 139 3.83 7.88 -4.21
N ASP A 140 3.63 9.10 -4.72
CA ASP A 140 2.74 9.31 -5.86
C ASP A 140 3.23 8.60 -7.13
N LYS A 141 4.53 8.55 -7.36
CA LYS A 141 5.08 7.85 -8.53
C LYS A 141 4.89 6.34 -8.44
N ARG A 142 5.10 5.78 -7.25
CA ARG A 142 4.85 4.34 -7.03
C ARG A 142 3.36 4.02 -7.21
N LEU A 143 2.46 4.84 -6.66
CA LEU A 143 1.02 4.63 -6.79
C LEU A 143 0.56 4.80 -8.25
N ASP A 144 1.15 5.73 -9.01
CA ASP A 144 0.87 5.85 -10.45
C ASP A 144 1.33 4.61 -11.22
N TRP A 145 2.50 4.07 -10.90
CA TRP A 145 3.00 2.83 -11.50
C TRP A 145 2.04 1.66 -11.21
N LEU A 146 1.58 1.54 -9.98
CA LEU A 146 0.62 0.49 -9.57
C LEU A 146 -0.71 0.62 -10.31
N LYS A 147 -1.21 1.84 -10.45
CA LYS A 147 -2.41 2.14 -11.22
C LYS A 147 -2.26 1.71 -12.69
N ASP A 148 -1.15 2.07 -13.31
CA ASP A 148 -0.87 1.70 -14.71
C ASP A 148 -0.75 0.19 -14.84
N PHE A 149 -0.07 -0.48 -13.91
CA PHE A 149 0.05 -1.92 -13.86
C PHE A 149 -1.34 -2.58 -13.74
N PHE A 150 -2.18 -2.12 -12.82
CA PHE A 150 -3.53 -2.63 -12.66
C PHE A 150 -4.35 -2.45 -13.93
N ASN A 151 -4.35 -1.27 -14.53
CA ASN A 151 -5.09 -0.99 -15.74
C ASN A 151 -4.63 -1.85 -16.92
N GLU A 152 -3.34 -2.08 -17.05
CA GLU A 152 -2.78 -2.91 -18.11
C GLU A 152 -3.15 -4.39 -17.95
N HIS A 153 -3.08 -4.93 -16.73
CA HIS A 153 -3.26 -6.36 -16.50
C HIS A 153 -4.72 -6.78 -16.35
N ARG A 154 -5.60 -5.91 -15.86
CA ARG A 154 -7.02 -6.25 -15.71
C ARG A 154 -7.72 -6.50 -17.06
N GLU A 155 -7.25 -5.87 -18.12
CA GLU A 155 -7.82 -6.00 -19.46
C GLU A 155 -7.47 -7.34 -20.12
N LYS A 156 -6.51 -8.07 -19.57
CA LYS A 156 -6.04 -9.36 -20.06
C LYS A 156 -6.64 -10.56 -19.30
N ALA A 157 -7.43 -10.29 -18.29
CA ALA A 157 -8.04 -11.31 -17.45
C ALA A 157 -9.30 -11.92 -18.11
#